data_93e54a866d7be8842c3ae7bbe26a3afb
#
_entry.id   93e54a866d7be8842c3ae7bbe26a3afb
#
_cell.length_a   1.000
_cell.length_b   1.000
_cell.length_c   1.000
_cell.angle_alpha   90.00
_cell.angle_beta   90.00
_cell.angle_gamma   90.00
#
_symmetry.space_group_name_H-M   'P 1'
#
loop_
_entity.id
_entity.type
_entity.pdbx_description
1 polymer ?
#
loop_
_entity_poly.entity_id
_entity_poly.type
_entity_poly.pdbx_seq_one_letter_code
_entity_poly.pdbx_strand_id
1 'polypeptide(L)'
;MGLTLVHIGAAAGLAPAASLRALSGGGAVASGVEEPAVFVPAGLDGELRRLIAESARPRRLLELDSTDDAALDDLAGRAAAEDVTVALAGPDGPELARALRQRALVASSSSLSAVASPAVVTVPPGPEFDDALLGQELVSLKRIVDVLRVECPWDREQTPRDIIGYTVEEVHELADAVAAGDLEAEHGELGDLLLQVVLLALMLSEQGGGDLGSVAHGIEDKLIRRHPHIFADAVAETPADVRSRWERIKVEQEGRQGIFHDVPAGFPALLYVKKLQQRAASVGFDWDSAAQAFPKIAEERAELAELFREAAGAGAGGPAAAPADPHHADPRVIHEVGDLLFATVNVARLLKVDPELALREAGNRFVRRVTTAAELAADRGEDWASLDLAAQEEYYQRAKAREGS
;
A
#
# COMPACT_ATOMS: atom_id res chain seq x y z
N MET A 1 -37.98 6.95 12.23
CA MET A 1 -37.40 5.65 12.58
C MET A 1 -36.10 5.54 11.84
N GLY A 2 -35.03 5.28 12.53
CA GLY A 2 -33.70 5.25 11.92
C GLY A 2 -32.61 4.87 12.90
N LEU A 3 -31.43 4.57 12.35
CA LEU A 3 -30.22 4.29 13.08
C LEU A 3 -29.36 5.56 13.13
N THR A 4 -29.09 6.08 14.32
CA THR A 4 -28.15 7.20 14.52
C THR A 4 -26.84 6.66 15.07
N LEU A 5 -25.77 6.78 14.29
CA LEU A 5 -24.40 6.43 14.67
C LEU A 5 -23.67 7.71 15.11
N VAL A 6 -23.23 7.74 16.36
CA VAL A 6 -22.58 8.91 16.95
C VAL A 6 -21.13 8.59 17.26
N HIS A 7 -20.19 9.17 16.54
CA HIS A 7 -18.75 9.00 16.79
C HIS A 7 -18.33 9.78 18.04
N ILE A 8 -17.76 9.09 19.02
CA ILE A 8 -17.30 9.67 20.30
C ILE A 8 -15.77 9.76 20.34
N GLY A 9 -15.08 8.85 19.68
CA GLY A 9 -13.63 8.75 19.70
C GLY A 9 -13.08 7.72 20.68
N ALA A 10 -11.78 7.53 20.63
CA ALA A 10 -11.10 6.49 21.45
C ALA A 10 -10.81 6.93 22.90
N ALA A 11 -10.95 8.22 23.22
CA ALA A 11 -10.70 8.75 24.57
C ALA A 11 -11.62 9.94 24.88
N ALA A 12 -11.97 10.08 26.15
CA ALA A 12 -12.92 11.10 26.62
C ALA A 12 -12.53 12.55 26.22
N GLY A 13 -11.25 12.88 26.28
CA GLY A 13 -10.73 14.22 25.93
C GLY A 13 -10.77 14.56 24.43
N LEU A 14 -11.08 13.59 23.57
CA LEU A 14 -11.15 13.76 22.10
C LEU A 14 -12.59 13.77 21.58
N ALA A 15 -13.58 13.60 22.44
CA ALA A 15 -14.98 13.48 22.02
C ALA A 15 -15.49 14.82 21.43
N PRO A 16 -16.02 14.83 20.19
CA PRO A 16 -16.52 16.05 19.57
C PRO A 16 -17.76 16.58 20.32
N ALA A 17 -17.80 17.90 20.56
CA ALA A 17 -18.93 18.52 21.26
C ALA A 17 -20.28 18.34 20.53
N ALA A 18 -20.26 18.24 19.20
CA ALA A 18 -21.46 17.92 18.41
C ALA A 18 -21.97 16.50 18.68
N SER A 19 -21.07 15.52 18.76
CA SER A 19 -21.38 14.12 19.08
C SER A 19 -21.99 13.99 20.49
N LEU A 20 -21.40 14.63 21.48
CA LEU A 20 -21.92 14.64 22.85
C LEU A 20 -23.32 15.26 22.92
N ARG A 21 -23.58 16.34 22.19
CA ARG A 21 -24.93 16.94 22.11
C ARG A 21 -25.95 16.03 21.43
N ALA A 22 -25.54 15.26 20.42
CA ALA A 22 -26.41 14.32 19.73
C ALA A 22 -26.91 13.18 20.61
N LEU A 23 -26.14 12.78 21.64
CA LEU A 23 -26.53 11.74 22.60
C LEU A 23 -27.72 12.17 23.46
N SER A 24 -27.88 13.47 23.78
CA SER A 24 -28.98 13.96 24.64
C SER A 24 -30.34 13.98 23.93
N GLY A 25 -30.39 13.91 22.62
CA GLY A 25 -31.61 13.96 21.82
C GLY A 25 -32.40 15.27 22.02
N GLY A 26 -32.43 16.10 20.98
CA GLY A 26 -33.02 17.44 21.06
C GLY A 26 -34.54 17.50 20.99
N GLY A 27 -35.31 16.55 21.58
CA GLY A 27 -36.77 16.54 21.54
C GLY A 27 -37.37 16.32 22.95
N ALA A 28 -38.37 17.10 23.30
CA ALA A 28 -39.20 16.83 24.49
C ALA A 28 -39.92 15.50 24.27
N VAL A 29 -39.65 14.50 25.09
CA VAL A 29 -40.35 13.21 25.09
C VAL A 29 -41.75 13.43 25.67
N ALA A 30 -42.80 13.00 24.91
CA ALA A 30 -44.16 13.05 25.41
C ALA A 30 -44.28 12.15 26.64
N SER A 31 -44.97 12.63 27.68
CA SER A 31 -45.15 11.87 28.93
C SER A 31 -45.83 10.53 28.66
N GLY A 32 -45.13 9.43 29.00
CA GLY A 32 -45.65 8.06 28.88
C GLY A 32 -44.99 7.17 27.84
N VAL A 33 -43.99 7.66 27.07
CA VAL A 33 -43.17 6.85 26.17
C VAL A 33 -41.84 6.55 26.86
N GLU A 34 -41.41 5.28 26.85
CA GLU A 34 -40.02 4.92 27.30
C GLU A 34 -39.01 5.72 26.52
N GLU A 35 -38.08 6.39 27.21
CA GLU A 35 -37.04 7.14 26.57
C GLU A 35 -36.16 6.21 25.76
N PRO A 36 -35.85 6.56 24.48
CA PRO A 36 -34.98 5.72 23.64
C PRO A 36 -33.58 5.58 24.27
N ALA A 37 -33.12 4.34 24.37
CA ALA A 37 -31.81 4.03 24.93
C ALA A 37 -30.67 4.45 24.00
N VAL A 38 -29.50 4.71 24.58
CA VAL A 38 -28.23 4.84 23.87
C VAL A 38 -27.44 3.56 24.07
N PHE A 39 -27.08 2.90 22.98
CA PHE A 39 -26.25 1.71 22.99
C PHE A 39 -24.79 2.08 23.03
N VAL A 40 -24.00 1.39 23.83
CA VAL A 40 -22.55 1.60 23.98
C VAL A 40 -21.83 0.25 23.88
N PRO A 41 -20.57 0.22 23.35
CA PRO A 41 -19.78 -1.01 23.34
C PRO A 41 -19.59 -1.58 24.74
N ALA A 42 -19.68 -2.90 24.88
CA ALA A 42 -19.35 -3.60 26.12
C ALA A 42 -17.85 -3.42 26.46
N GLY A 43 -17.55 -3.35 27.77
CA GLY A 43 -16.14 -3.19 28.19
C GLY A 43 -15.54 -1.80 28.01
N LEU A 44 -16.33 -0.79 27.70
CA LEU A 44 -15.89 0.57 27.53
C LEU A 44 -15.18 1.13 28.77
N ASP A 45 -14.09 1.88 28.58
CA ASP A 45 -13.35 2.57 29.64
C ASP A 45 -14.25 3.41 30.54
N GLY A 46 -13.97 3.39 31.85
CA GLY A 46 -14.84 4.00 32.87
C GLY A 46 -14.99 5.53 32.73
N GLU A 47 -13.97 6.23 32.25
CA GLU A 47 -14.01 7.68 32.00
C GLU A 47 -14.89 8.00 30.81
N LEU A 48 -14.68 7.29 29.70
CA LEU A 48 -15.44 7.46 28.46
C LEU A 48 -16.91 7.06 28.67
N ARG A 49 -17.15 5.98 29.41
CA ARG A 49 -18.50 5.56 29.81
C ARG A 49 -19.22 6.64 30.65
N ARG A 50 -18.51 7.27 31.59
CA ARG A 50 -19.06 8.36 32.39
C ARG A 50 -19.43 9.56 31.53
N LEU A 51 -18.54 9.97 30.63
CA LEU A 51 -18.79 11.08 29.72
C LEU A 51 -20.03 10.84 28.85
N ILE A 52 -20.18 9.65 28.30
CA ILE A 52 -21.34 9.26 27.50
C ILE A 52 -22.61 9.27 28.37
N ALA A 53 -22.55 8.69 29.56
CA ALA A 53 -23.69 8.65 30.47
C ALA A 53 -24.19 10.04 30.91
N GLU A 54 -23.26 10.97 31.16
CA GLU A 54 -23.59 12.36 31.48
C GLU A 54 -24.19 13.10 30.27
N SER A 55 -23.65 12.86 29.08
CA SER A 55 -24.10 13.48 27.84
C SER A 55 -25.42 12.92 27.33
N ALA A 56 -25.71 11.63 27.60
CA ALA A 56 -26.92 10.95 27.14
C ALA A 56 -28.13 11.21 28.02
N ARG A 57 -28.00 11.82 29.21
CA ARG A 57 -29.14 12.06 30.11
C ARG A 57 -30.27 12.85 29.42
N PRO A 58 -31.53 12.43 29.61
CA PRO A 58 -32.04 11.40 30.53
C PRO A 58 -32.05 9.96 30.02
N ARG A 59 -31.50 9.66 28.83
CA ARG A 59 -31.55 8.33 28.23
C ARG A 59 -30.76 7.29 29.00
N ARG A 60 -31.23 6.03 28.95
CA ARG A 60 -30.53 4.88 29.55
C ARG A 60 -29.39 4.42 28.65
N LEU A 61 -28.23 4.03 29.24
CA LEU A 61 -27.19 3.34 28.53
C LEU A 61 -27.43 1.82 28.55
N LEU A 62 -27.36 1.19 27.40
CA LEU A 62 -27.39 -0.28 27.24
C LEU A 62 -26.06 -0.72 26.60
N GLU A 63 -25.46 -1.76 27.15
CA GLU A 63 -24.25 -2.35 26.56
C GLU A 63 -24.61 -3.18 25.35
N LEU A 64 -23.73 -3.08 24.34
CA LEU A 64 -23.79 -3.84 23.09
C LEU A 64 -22.48 -4.58 22.93
N ASP A 65 -22.55 -5.90 22.81
CA ASP A 65 -21.40 -6.71 22.44
C ASP A 65 -21.19 -6.59 20.91
N SER A 66 -20.10 -5.96 20.52
CA SER A 66 -19.77 -5.76 19.11
C SER A 66 -19.42 -7.05 18.37
N THR A 67 -19.18 -8.14 19.10
CA THR A 67 -18.88 -9.48 18.55
C THR A 67 -20.11 -10.38 18.46
N ASP A 68 -21.26 -9.97 19.03
CA ASP A 68 -22.52 -10.73 19.00
C ASP A 68 -23.33 -10.37 17.74
N ASP A 69 -23.19 -11.17 16.70
CA ASP A 69 -23.93 -10.99 15.45
C ASP A 69 -25.44 -10.97 15.64
N ALA A 70 -25.98 -11.77 16.56
CA ALA A 70 -27.42 -11.80 16.81
C ALA A 70 -27.92 -10.50 17.50
N ALA A 71 -27.14 -9.94 18.41
CA ALA A 71 -27.43 -8.64 19.01
C ALA A 71 -27.35 -7.49 18.00
N LEU A 72 -26.41 -7.55 17.10
CA LEU A 72 -26.25 -6.55 16.03
C LEU A 72 -27.40 -6.64 15.01
N ASP A 73 -27.85 -7.84 14.65
CA ASP A 73 -28.99 -8.07 13.76
C ASP A 73 -30.31 -7.63 14.41
N ASP A 74 -30.52 -7.89 15.70
CA ASP A 74 -31.69 -7.40 16.47
C ASP A 74 -31.70 -5.87 16.46
N LEU A 75 -30.56 -5.23 16.73
CA LEU A 75 -30.45 -3.78 16.80
C LEU A 75 -30.76 -3.14 15.42
N ALA A 76 -30.24 -3.72 14.34
CA ALA A 76 -30.52 -3.25 12.97
C ALA A 76 -32.02 -3.44 12.62
N GLY A 77 -32.62 -4.54 13.06
CA GLY A 77 -34.05 -4.79 12.92
C GLY A 77 -34.90 -3.80 13.69
N ARG A 78 -34.55 -3.48 14.94
CA ARG A 78 -35.22 -2.46 15.76
C ARG A 78 -35.15 -1.07 15.14
N ALA A 79 -34.02 -0.70 14.49
CA ALA A 79 -33.89 0.59 13.81
C ALA A 79 -34.91 0.80 12.68
N ALA A 80 -35.52 -0.26 12.16
CA ALA A 80 -36.63 -0.18 11.21
C ALA A 80 -37.97 0.21 11.86
N ALA A 81 -38.15 -0.06 13.15
CA ALA A 81 -39.39 0.16 13.88
C ALA A 81 -39.32 1.37 14.86
N GLU A 82 -38.12 1.72 15.31
CA GLU A 82 -37.90 2.78 16.29
C GLU A 82 -36.65 3.58 15.98
N ASP A 83 -36.43 4.72 16.64
CA ASP A 83 -35.19 5.45 16.59
C ASP A 83 -34.15 4.86 17.53
N VAL A 84 -33.07 4.35 16.96
CA VAL A 84 -31.94 3.73 17.68
C VAL A 84 -30.72 4.65 17.63
N THR A 85 -30.09 4.90 18.79
CA THR A 85 -28.85 5.67 18.87
C THR A 85 -27.73 4.80 19.42
N VAL A 86 -26.60 4.76 18.71
CA VAL A 86 -25.39 4.01 19.11
C VAL A 86 -24.24 4.98 19.25
N ALA A 87 -23.60 4.97 20.41
CA ALA A 87 -22.38 5.72 20.66
C ALA A 87 -21.17 4.86 20.26
N LEU A 88 -20.47 5.26 19.22
CA LEU A 88 -19.26 4.60 18.72
C LEU A 88 -18.05 5.12 19.50
N ALA A 89 -17.66 4.39 20.52
CA ALA A 89 -16.63 4.79 21.45
C ALA A 89 -15.63 3.65 21.69
N GLY A 90 -14.40 4.00 22.04
CA GLY A 90 -13.34 3.03 22.27
C GLY A 90 -12.76 2.45 20.97
N PRO A 91 -11.85 1.48 21.07
CA PRO A 91 -11.16 0.89 19.92
C PRO A 91 -12.10 0.16 18.94
N ASP A 92 -13.20 -0.41 19.45
CA ASP A 92 -14.16 -1.20 18.64
C ASP A 92 -15.19 -0.34 17.90
N GLY A 93 -15.19 0.98 18.14
CA GLY A 93 -16.16 1.91 17.54
C GLY A 93 -16.23 1.86 16.01
N PRO A 94 -15.11 1.90 15.29
CA PRO A 94 -15.08 1.81 13.83
C PRO A 94 -15.62 0.50 13.28
N GLU A 95 -15.27 -0.63 13.88
CA GLU A 95 -15.76 -1.96 13.48
C GLU A 95 -17.27 -2.08 13.68
N LEU A 96 -17.76 -1.66 14.85
CA LEU A 96 -19.17 -1.62 15.17
C LEU A 96 -19.96 -0.73 14.18
N ALA A 97 -19.39 0.43 13.78
CA ALA A 97 -20.01 1.30 12.78
C ALA A 97 -20.14 0.61 11.43
N ARG A 98 -19.10 -0.06 10.95
CA ARG A 98 -19.11 -0.82 9.69
C ARG A 98 -20.15 -1.94 9.73
N ALA A 99 -20.13 -2.73 10.81
CA ALA A 99 -21.04 -3.85 10.99
C ALA A 99 -22.51 -3.42 10.99
N LEU A 100 -22.85 -2.37 11.71
CA LEU A 100 -24.22 -1.84 11.78
C LEU A 100 -24.69 -1.21 10.48
N ARG A 101 -23.82 -0.47 9.77
CA ARG A 101 -24.13 0.11 8.44
C ARG A 101 -24.44 -0.98 7.42
N GLN A 102 -23.63 -2.04 7.39
CA GLN A 102 -23.82 -3.17 6.47
C GLN A 102 -25.16 -3.88 6.73
N ARG A 103 -25.49 -4.16 8.01
CA ARG A 103 -26.74 -4.79 8.38
C ARG A 103 -27.97 -3.94 8.08
N ALA A 104 -27.88 -2.65 8.32
CA ALA A 104 -28.96 -1.73 7.97
C ALA A 104 -29.25 -1.71 6.46
N LEU A 105 -28.19 -1.81 5.62
CA LEU A 105 -28.33 -1.94 4.15
C LEU A 105 -28.96 -3.26 3.75
N VAL A 106 -28.58 -4.39 4.37
CA VAL A 106 -29.16 -5.71 4.08
C VAL A 106 -30.61 -5.80 4.52
N ALA A 107 -30.95 -5.28 5.71
CA ALA A 107 -32.33 -5.21 6.17
C ALA A 107 -33.23 -4.42 5.21
N SER A 108 -32.68 -3.43 4.53
CA SER A 108 -33.36 -2.63 3.50
C SER A 108 -33.67 -3.41 2.22
N SER A 109 -32.81 -4.37 1.85
CA SER A 109 -32.92 -5.11 0.58
C SER A 109 -33.82 -6.35 0.67
N SER A 110 -34.07 -6.85 1.88
CA SER A 110 -34.81 -8.11 2.12
C SER A 110 -36.30 -7.94 2.35
N SER A 111 -36.82 -6.72 2.53
CA SER A 111 -38.26 -6.49 2.73
C SER A 111 -38.98 -6.27 1.40
N LEU A 112 -39.72 -7.27 0.96
CA LEU A 112 -40.76 -7.18 -0.08
C LEU A 112 -41.98 -6.31 0.35
N SER A 113 -41.93 -5.70 1.50
CA SER A 113 -42.95 -4.85 2.10
C SER A 113 -42.51 -3.39 2.07
N ALA A 114 -43.38 -2.48 1.69
CA ALA A 114 -43.18 -1.03 1.51
C ALA A 114 -42.86 -0.29 2.84
N VAL A 115 -42.08 -0.89 3.75
CA VAL A 115 -41.53 -0.22 4.92
C VAL A 115 -40.25 0.50 4.47
N ALA A 116 -40.23 1.81 4.64
CA ALA A 116 -39.06 2.62 4.29
C ALA A 116 -37.84 2.06 5.02
N SER A 117 -36.73 1.91 4.27
CA SER A 117 -35.43 1.54 4.83
C SER A 117 -35.08 2.47 6.01
N PRO A 118 -34.57 1.95 7.14
CA PRO A 118 -34.15 2.81 8.22
C PRO A 118 -33.10 3.81 7.71
N ALA A 119 -33.37 5.11 7.92
CA ALA A 119 -32.41 6.13 7.59
C ALA A 119 -31.22 5.98 8.55
N VAL A 120 -30.02 5.75 8.01
CA VAL A 120 -28.78 5.79 8.79
C VAL A 120 -28.31 7.24 8.85
N VAL A 121 -28.33 7.83 10.05
CA VAL A 121 -27.81 9.16 10.34
C VAL A 121 -26.49 9.04 11.06
N THR A 122 -25.47 9.76 10.62
CA THR A 122 -24.14 9.80 11.25
C THR A 122 -23.91 11.15 11.92
N VAL A 123 -23.15 11.18 13.03
CA VAL A 123 -22.75 12.40 13.70
C VAL A 123 -21.24 12.33 14.02
N PRO A 124 -20.43 13.19 13.40
CA PRO A 124 -20.78 14.24 12.44
C PRO A 124 -21.37 13.66 11.13
N PRO A 125 -22.11 14.44 10.33
CA PRO A 125 -22.76 13.95 9.13
C PRO A 125 -21.78 13.74 7.96
N GLY A 126 -22.13 12.80 7.07
CA GLY A 126 -21.45 12.61 5.77
C GLY A 126 -19.98 12.21 5.87
N PRO A 127 -19.12 12.75 5.01
CA PRO A 127 -17.69 12.38 4.94
C PRO A 127 -16.93 12.59 6.25
N GLU A 128 -17.27 13.61 7.04
CA GLU A 128 -16.64 13.90 8.32
C GLU A 128 -16.76 12.74 9.32
N PHE A 129 -17.80 11.93 9.22
CA PHE A 129 -17.95 10.74 10.04
C PHE A 129 -16.94 9.65 9.65
N ASP A 130 -16.80 9.40 8.36
CA ASP A 130 -15.87 8.39 7.84
C ASP A 130 -14.41 8.82 8.10
N ASP A 131 -14.10 10.12 7.96
CA ASP A 131 -12.80 10.70 8.31
C ASP A 131 -12.49 10.55 9.80
N ALA A 132 -13.51 10.74 10.67
CA ALA A 132 -13.35 10.56 12.11
C ALA A 132 -13.09 9.09 12.49
N LEU A 133 -13.74 8.14 11.84
CA LEU A 133 -13.49 6.71 12.03
C LEU A 133 -12.09 6.32 11.55
N LEU A 134 -11.69 6.76 10.35
CA LEU A 134 -10.34 6.53 9.82
C LEU A 134 -9.29 7.12 10.77
N GLY A 135 -9.49 8.35 11.24
CA GLY A 135 -8.59 8.98 12.19
C GLY A 135 -8.45 8.17 13.49
N GLN A 136 -9.53 7.57 13.97
CA GLN A 136 -9.51 6.71 15.15
C GLN A 136 -8.69 5.43 14.93
N GLU A 137 -8.83 4.77 13.76
CA GLU A 137 -8.06 3.57 13.41
C GLU A 137 -6.55 3.88 13.35
N LEU A 138 -6.18 4.98 12.71
CA LEU A 138 -4.77 5.38 12.60
C LEU A 138 -4.16 5.73 13.97
N VAL A 139 -4.93 6.39 14.85
CA VAL A 139 -4.51 6.67 16.24
C VAL A 139 -4.40 5.38 17.04
N SER A 140 -5.30 4.42 16.85
CA SER A 140 -5.26 3.11 17.50
C SER A 140 -4.01 2.33 17.09
N LEU A 141 -3.72 2.24 15.79
CA LEU A 141 -2.50 1.62 15.28
C LEU A 141 -1.25 2.27 15.88
N LYS A 142 -1.18 3.61 15.86
CA LYS A 142 -0.04 4.32 16.47
C LYS A 142 0.14 3.96 17.94
N ARG A 143 -0.92 3.88 18.74
CA ARG A 143 -0.84 3.52 20.15
C ARG A 143 -0.33 2.09 20.35
N ILE A 144 -0.76 1.15 19.51
CA ILE A 144 -0.25 -0.23 19.54
C ILE A 144 1.25 -0.22 19.29
N VAL A 145 1.73 0.51 18.27
CA VAL A 145 3.14 0.62 17.95
C VAL A 145 3.93 1.28 19.09
N ASP A 146 3.38 2.32 19.75
CA ASP A 146 4.01 2.94 20.94
C ASP A 146 4.19 1.92 22.07
N VAL A 147 3.20 1.05 22.32
CA VAL A 147 3.27 0.00 23.35
C VAL A 147 4.29 -1.06 22.94
N LEU A 148 4.27 -1.54 21.70
CA LEU A 148 5.24 -2.52 21.19
C LEU A 148 6.68 -2.01 21.31
N ARG A 149 6.92 -0.75 20.97
CA ARG A 149 8.24 -0.12 21.08
C ARG A 149 8.81 -0.17 22.49
N VAL A 150 7.96 -0.09 23.52
CA VAL A 150 8.36 -0.09 24.93
C VAL A 150 8.38 -1.51 25.52
N GLU A 151 7.36 -2.31 25.24
CA GLU A 151 7.14 -3.57 25.94
C GLU A 151 7.68 -4.80 25.18
N CYS A 152 7.70 -4.77 23.83
CA CYS A 152 8.20 -5.90 23.06
C CYS A 152 9.74 -5.90 23.01
N PRO A 153 10.41 -6.98 23.45
CA PRO A 153 11.87 -7.05 23.45
C PRO A 153 12.49 -6.87 22.05
N TRP A 154 11.80 -7.38 21.01
CA TRP A 154 12.27 -7.28 19.63
C TRP A 154 12.16 -5.83 19.10
N ASP A 155 10.99 -5.21 19.20
CA ASP A 155 10.76 -3.84 18.71
C ASP A 155 11.67 -2.82 19.39
N ARG A 156 11.93 -3.01 20.70
CA ARG A 156 12.81 -2.13 21.50
C ARG A 156 14.24 -2.09 21.01
N GLU A 157 14.76 -3.20 20.46
CA GLU A 157 16.13 -3.32 19.98
C GLU A 157 16.30 -2.81 18.54
N GLN A 158 15.22 -2.67 17.77
CA GLN A 158 15.30 -2.26 16.38
C GLN A 158 15.81 -0.83 16.21
N THR A 159 16.60 -0.63 15.16
CA THR A 159 17.03 0.69 14.68
C THR A 159 16.31 1.03 13.35
N PRO A 160 16.25 2.30 12.92
CA PRO A 160 15.70 2.64 11.60
C PRO A 160 16.36 1.87 10.45
N ARG A 161 17.64 1.53 10.60
CA ARG A 161 18.39 0.78 9.58
C ARG A 161 17.89 -0.67 9.46
N ASP A 162 17.55 -1.29 10.59
CA ASP A 162 17.01 -2.66 10.60
C ASP A 162 15.63 -2.69 9.95
N ILE A 163 14.77 -1.72 10.29
CA ILE A 163 13.42 -1.61 9.77
C ILE A 163 13.38 -1.34 8.25
N ILE A 164 14.36 -0.62 7.69
CA ILE A 164 14.43 -0.41 6.24
C ILE A 164 14.55 -1.73 5.46
N GLY A 165 15.26 -2.74 6.02
CA GLY A 165 15.32 -4.08 5.39
C GLY A 165 13.92 -4.66 5.20
N TYR A 166 13.14 -4.73 6.27
CA TYR A 166 11.74 -5.21 6.24
C TYR A 166 10.87 -4.36 5.32
N THR A 167 10.98 -3.02 5.38
CA THR A 167 10.21 -2.13 4.49
C THR A 167 10.44 -2.46 3.00
N VAL A 168 11.66 -2.84 2.62
CA VAL A 168 11.98 -3.25 1.24
C VAL A 168 11.35 -4.61 0.91
N GLU A 169 11.32 -5.54 1.87
CA GLU A 169 10.65 -6.85 1.72
C GLU A 169 9.15 -6.64 1.48
N GLU A 170 8.46 -5.89 2.34
CA GLU A 170 7.01 -5.61 2.19
C GLU A 170 6.67 -4.92 0.85
N VAL A 171 7.53 -3.99 0.38
CA VAL A 171 7.35 -3.37 -0.95
C VAL A 171 7.39 -4.42 -2.07
N HIS A 172 8.24 -5.44 -1.93
CA HIS A 172 8.34 -6.50 -2.92
C HIS A 172 7.18 -7.50 -2.83
N GLU A 173 6.72 -7.83 -1.63
CA GLU A 173 5.56 -8.69 -1.40
C GLU A 173 4.29 -8.04 -1.90
N LEU A 174 4.10 -6.74 -1.63
CA LEU A 174 3.04 -5.94 -2.24
C LEU A 174 3.09 -5.96 -3.77
N ALA A 175 4.29 -5.81 -4.36
CA ALA A 175 4.42 -5.85 -5.82
C ALA A 175 4.03 -7.22 -6.41
N ASP A 176 4.35 -8.32 -5.71
CA ASP A 176 3.97 -9.67 -6.12
C ASP A 176 2.45 -9.91 -5.95
N ALA A 177 1.83 -9.43 -4.86
CA ALA A 177 0.38 -9.49 -4.64
C ALA A 177 -0.40 -8.73 -5.73
N VAL A 178 0.02 -7.50 -6.05
CA VAL A 178 -0.56 -6.70 -7.14
C VAL A 178 -0.41 -7.40 -8.49
N ALA A 179 0.75 -7.98 -8.79
CA ALA A 179 0.99 -8.72 -10.03
C ALA A 179 0.13 -9.98 -10.15
N ALA A 180 -0.16 -10.65 -9.03
CA ALA A 180 -1.05 -11.79 -8.95
C ALA A 180 -2.55 -11.42 -9.04
N GLY A 181 -2.90 -10.16 -8.75
CA GLY A 181 -4.29 -9.71 -8.60
C GLY A 181 -4.95 -10.25 -7.33
N ASP A 182 -4.16 -10.56 -6.30
CA ASP A 182 -4.61 -11.08 -5.02
C ASP A 182 -4.90 -9.90 -4.06
N LEU A 183 -6.16 -9.49 -4.02
CA LEU A 183 -6.61 -8.35 -3.21
C LEU A 183 -6.48 -8.59 -1.69
N GLU A 184 -6.54 -9.83 -1.24
CA GLU A 184 -6.38 -10.16 0.18
C GLU A 184 -4.91 -10.01 0.60
N ALA A 185 -3.99 -10.56 -0.17
CA ALA A 185 -2.56 -10.37 0.02
C ALA A 185 -2.18 -8.87 -0.12
N GLU A 186 -2.67 -8.17 -1.16
CA GLU A 186 -2.43 -6.72 -1.34
C GLU A 186 -2.86 -5.91 -0.12
N HIS A 187 -4.01 -6.25 0.47
CA HIS A 187 -4.50 -5.59 1.69
C HIS A 187 -3.58 -5.86 2.89
N GLY A 188 -3.07 -7.09 3.04
CA GLY A 188 -2.10 -7.46 4.07
C GLY A 188 -0.82 -6.64 3.96
N GLU A 189 -0.17 -6.68 2.79
CA GLU A 189 1.10 -6.00 2.55
C GLU A 189 1.01 -4.47 2.68
N LEU A 190 -0.13 -3.86 2.33
CA LEU A 190 -0.38 -2.45 2.60
C LEU A 190 -0.46 -2.15 4.10
N GLY A 191 -0.99 -3.08 4.90
CA GLY A 191 -0.99 -2.99 6.36
C GLY A 191 0.42 -3.03 6.95
N ASP A 192 1.26 -3.95 6.47
CA ASP A 192 2.65 -4.09 6.91
C ASP A 192 3.49 -2.88 6.51
N LEU A 193 3.33 -2.34 5.31
CA LEU A 193 3.95 -1.06 4.93
C LEU A 193 3.49 0.11 5.80
N LEU A 194 2.21 0.17 6.17
CA LEU A 194 1.69 1.20 7.06
C LEU A 194 2.32 1.08 8.45
N LEU A 195 2.45 -0.14 8.99
CA LEU A 195 3.17 -0.41 10.24
C LEU A 195 4.62 0.11 10.17
N GLN A 196 5.36 -0.21 9.09
CA GLN A 196 6.75 0.26 8.91
C GLN A 196 6.82 1.80 8.93
N VAL A 197 5.89 2.49 8.27
CA VAL A 197 5.84 3.96 8.27
C VAL A 197 5.59 4.51 9.67
N VAL A 198 4.65 3.95 10.43
CA VAL A 198 4.34 4.39 11.81
C VAL A 198 5.51 4.15 12.74
N LEU A 199 6.16 2.99 12.67
CA LEU A 199 7.32 2.63 13.49
C LEU A 199 8.53 3.51 13.18
N LEU A 200 8.83 3.74 11.90
CA LEU A 200 9.91 4.64 11.47
C LEU A 200 9.65 6.10 11.91
N ALA A 201 8.40 6.57 11.85
CA ALA A 201 8.03 7.89 12.33
C ALA A 201 8.18 8.01 13.87
N LEU A 202 7.89 6.96 14.62
CA LEU A 202 8.16 6.89 16.06
C LEU A 202 9.66 6.98 16.35
N MET A 203 10.51 6.18 15.66
CA MET A 203 11.95 6.23 15.79
C MET A 203 12.54 7.58 15.37
N LEU A 204 11.95 8.24 14.39
CA LEU A 204 12.32 9.60 13.99
C LEU A 204 12.06 10.59 15.14
N SER A 205 10.92 10.45 15.84
CA SER A 205 10.58 11.30 16.98
C SER A 205 11.52 11.08 18.17
N GLU A 206 11.97 9.86 18.42
CA GLU A 206 12.97 9.54 19.44
C GLU A 206 14.31 10.27 19.18
N GLN A 207 14.61 10.54 17.90
CA GLN A 207 15.82 11.28 17.46
C GLN A 207 15.60 12.78 17.35
N GLY A 208 14.40 13.29 17.67
CA GLY A 208 14.07 14.71 17.57
C GLY A 208 13.86 15.21 16.13
N GLY A 209 13.66 14.32 15.15
CA GLY A 209 13.48 14.64 13.73
C GLY A 209 12.04 14.93 13.30
N GLY A 210 11.10 14.92 14.26
CA GLY A 210 9.66 15.07 13.98
C GLY A 210 8.88 13.81 14.34
N ASP A 211 7.60 13.79 14.15
CA ASP A 211 6.69 12.70 14.46
C ASP A 211 5.80 12.32 13.26
N LEU A 212 4.92 11.35 13.41
CA LEU A 212 3.98 10.91 12.37
C LEU A 212 3.11 12.08 11.85
N GLY A 213 2.69 12.98 12.75
CA GLY A 213 1.90 14.16 12.38
C GLY A 213 2.69 15.11 11.49
N SER A 214 3.95 15.39 11.84
CA SER A 214 4.83 16.25 11.03
C SER A 214 5.21 15.59 9.69
N VAL A 215 5.35 14.27 9.65
CA VAL A 215 5.57 13.51 8.40
C VAL A 215 4.35 13.62 7.49
N ALA A 216 3.13 13.44 8.02
CA ALA A 216 1.89 13.61 7.28
C ALA A 216 1.73 15.03 6.76
N HIS A 217 1.92 16.05 7.61
CA HIS A 217 1.86 17.46 7.21
C HIS A 217 2.90 17.81 6.13
N GLY A 218 4.12 17.28 6.25
CA GLY A 218 5.17 17.53 5.26
C GLY A 218 4.85 16.97 3.88
N ILE A 219 4.18 15.83 3.79
CA ILE A 219 3.73 15.29 2.48
C ILE A 219 2.50 16.01 1.96
N GLU A 220 1.57 16.44 2.83
CA GLU A 220 0.43 17.32 2.46
C GLU A 220 0.91 18.60 1.77
N ASP A 221 1.77 19.35 2.42
CA ASP A 221 2.35 20.59 1.88
C ASP A 221 3.04 20.34 0.53
N LYS A 222 3.77 19.24 0.42
CA LYS A 222 4.44 18.85 -0.82
C LYS A 222 3.45 18.55 -1.93
N LEU A 223 2.36 17.84 -1.64
CA LEU A 223 1.32 17.51 -2.61
C LEU A 223 0.58 18.75 -3.08
N ILE A 224 0.15 19.63 -2.17
CA ILE A 224 -0.51 20.89 -2.49
C ILE A 224 0.38 21.75 -3.38
N ARG A 225 1.63 21.95 -2.98
CA ARG A 225 2.61 22.75 -3.74
C ARG A 225 2.88 22.20 -5.14
N ARG A 226 2.91 20.87 -5.29
CA ARG A 226 3.21 20.21 -6.58
C ARG A 226 2.00 20.05 -7.50
N HIS A 227 0.79 20.30 -6.99
CA HIS A 227 -0.45 20.21 -7.76
C HIS A 227 -1.21 21.57 -7.83
N PRO A 228 -0.54 22.64 -8.28
CA PRO A 228 -1.20 23.95 -8.35
C PRO A 228 -2.34 24.00 -9.38
N HIS A 229 -2.44 23.02 -10.25
CA HIS A 229 -3.56 22.85 -11.17
C HIS A 229 -4.82 22.25 -10.50
N ILE A 230 -4.71 21.77 -9.26
CA ILE A 230 -5.83 21.30 -8.44
C ILE A 230 -6.11 22.27 -7.30
N PHE A 231 -5.06 22.78 -6.64
CA PHE A 231 -5.17 23.57 -5.41
C PHE A 231 -4.96 25.07 -5.60
N ALA A 232 -4.66 25.52 -6.84
CA ALA A 232 -4.48 26.93 -7.23
C ALA A 232 -4.95 27.17 -8.67
N ASP A 233 -4.65 28.34 -9.23
CA ASP A 233 -5.18 28.79 -10.53
C ASP A 233 -4.38 28.30 -11.76
N ALA A 234 -3.49 27.34 -11.61
CA ALA A 234 -2.67 26.83 -12.71
C ALA A 234 -3.44 25.81 -13.56
N VAL A 235 -3.27 25.86 -14.88
CA VAL A 235 -3.92 24.94 -15.81
C VAL A 235 -2.94 23.85 -16.25
N ALA A 236 -3.34 22.59 -16.18
CA ALA A 236 -2.64 21.46 -16.79
C ALA A 236 -3.71 20.52 -17.42
N GLU A 237 -3.66 20.36 -18.72
CA GLU A 237 -4.67 19.59 -19.48
C GLU A 237 -4.25 18.13 -19.69
N THR A 238 -2.94 17.86 -19.63
CA THR A 238 -2.40 16.53 -19.87
C THR A 238 -1.48 16.03 -18.74
N PRO A 239 -1.33 14.71 -18.59
CA PRO A 239 -0.33 14.15 -17.66
C PRO A 239 1.12 14.57 -17.96
N ALA A 240 1.41 14.96 -19.21
CA ALA A 240 2.71 15.47 -19.60
C ALA A 240 2.96 16.87 -19.01
N ASP A 241 1.94 17.74 -19.04
CA ASP A 241 2.01 19.08 -18.43
C ASP A 241 2.25 19.00 -16.92
N VAL A 242 1.56 18.08 -16.25
CA VAL A 242 1.75 17.83 -14.82
C VAL A 242 3.19 17.41 -14.53
N ARG A 243 3.76 16.44 -15.30
CA ARG A 243 5.14 15.98 -15.09
C ARG A 243 6.16 17.05 -15.34
N SER A 244 6.03 17.82 -16.43
CA SER A 244 6.97 18.90 -16.77
C SER A 244 6.95 19.99 -15.69
N ARG A 245 5.79 20.30 -15.15
CA ARG A 245 5.63 21.27 -14.06
C ARG A 245 6.25 20.76 -12.74
N TRP A 246 6.07 19.50 -12.40
CA TRP A 246 6.73 18.91 -11.23
C TRP A 246 8.25 19.03 -11.28
N GLU A 247 8.85 18.74 -12.44
CA GLU A 247 10.30 18.90 -12.59
C GLU A 247 10.73 20.37 -12.46
N ARG A 248 9.95 21.31 -12.99
CA ARG A 248 10.21 22.74 -12.85
C ARG A 248 10.12 23.20 -11.38
N ILE A 249 9.09 22.78 -10.66
CA ILE A 249 8.93 23.09 -9.23
C ILE A 249 10.11 22.56 -8.41
N LYS A 250 10.57 21.33 -8.71
CA LYS A 250 11.74 20.74 -8.02
C LYS A 250 13.00 21.56 -8.24
N VAL A 251 13.22 22.08 -9.42
CA VAL A 251 14.40 22.91 -9.74
C VAL A 251 14.27 24.32 -9.13
N GLU A 252 13.14 24.99 -9.40
CA GLU A 252 12.97 26.42 -9.07
C GLU A 252 12.69 26.68 -7.59
N GLN A 253 11.89 25.82 -6.94
CA GLN A 253 11.43 26.04 -5.56
C GLN A 253 12.15 25.18 -4.52
N GLU A 254 12.63 23.98 -4.90
CA GLU A 254 13.32 23.09 -3.98
C GLU A 254 14.86 23.22 -4.11
N GLY A 255 15.36 24.14 -4.96
CA GLY A 255 16.77 24.50 -5.03
C GLY A 255 17.70 23.38 -5.54
N ARG A 256 17.15 22.40 -6.27
CA ARG A 256 17.90 21.26 -6.74
C ARG A 256 18.87 21.63 -7.85
N GLN A 257 20.15 21.25 -7.69
CA GLN A 257 21.21 21.61 -8.62
C GLN A 257 21.70 20.38 -9.39
N GLY A 258 22.08 20.62 -10.67
CA GLY A 258 22.61 19.60 -11.57
C GLY A 258 21.52 18.75 -12.22
N ILE A 259 21.88 18.04 -13.30
CA ILE A 259 20.96 17.20 -14.08
C ILE A 259 20.50 15.99 -13.28
N PHE A 260 21.40 15.36 -12.55
CA PHE A 260 21.16 14.09 -11.84
C PHE A 260 20.83 14.28 -10.35
N HIS A 261 20.24 15.42 -9.97
CA HIS A 261 19.82 15.67 -8.60
C HIS A 261 18.80 14.60 -8.12
N ASP A 262 18.86 14.25 -6.84
CA ASP A 262 17.95 13.29 -6.17
C ASP A 262 17.85 11.91 -6.82
N VAL A 263 18.93 11.37 -7.32
CA VAL A 263 19.03 9.97 -7.67
C VAL A 263 19.82 9.29 -6.55
N PRO A 264 19.17 8.60 -5.60
CA PRO A 264 19.87 7.92 -4.51
C PRO A 264 20.77 6.82 -5.05
N ALA A 265 22.03 6.80 -4.57
CA ALA A 265 22.99 5.77 -4.98
C ALA A 265 22.62 4.36 -4.49
N GLY A 266 21.74 4.25 -3.47
CA GLY A 266 21.29 2.99 -2.92
C GLY A 266 20.10 2.34 -3.64
N PHE A 267 19.65 2.90 -4.77
CA PHE A 267 18.60 2.25 -5.56
C PHE A 267 19.08 0.92 -6.17
N PRO A 268 18.19 -0.07 -6.35
CA PRO A 268 18.44 -1.21 -7.21
C PRO A 268 18.92 -0.74 -8.60
N ALA A 269 19.83 -1.49 -9.21
CA ALA A 269 20.57 -0.99 -10.38
C ALA A 269 19.67 -0.60 -11.57
N LEU A 270 18.63 -1.39 -11.86
CA LEU A 270 17.73 -1.07 -12.97
C LEU A 270 16.90 0.19 -12.68
N LEU A 271 16.42 0.35 -11.43
CA LEU A 271 15.72 1.56 -10.99
C LEU A 271 16.65 2.78 -11.02
N TYR A 272 17.90 2.63 -10.57
CA TYR A 272 18.91 3.67 -10.59
C TYR A 272 19.14 4.18 -12.03
N VAL A 273 19.43 3.27 -12.96
CA VAL A 273 19.62 3.59 -14.39
C VAL A 273 18.37 4.25 -14.99
N LYS A 274 17.19 3.68 -14.74
CA LYS A 274 15.90 4.29 -15.17
C LYS A 274 15.78 5.73 -14.70
N LYS A 275 16.14 6.03 -13.44
CA LYS A 275 16.11 7.39 -12.88
C LYS A 275 17.12 8.32 -13.54
N LEU A 276 18.35 7.85 -13.80
CA LEU A 276 19.35 8.64 -14.54
C LEU A 276 18.84 9.01 -15.93
N GLN A 277 18.30 8.05 -16.66
CA GLN A 277 17.74 8.28 -18.01
C GLN A 277 16.54 9.24 -17.98
N GLN A 278 15.66 9.13 -16.97
CA GLN A 278 14.57 10.10 -16.78
C GLN A 278 15.09 11.53 -16.54
N ARG A 279 16.19 11.67 -15.79
CA ARG A 279 16.82 12.99 -15.54
C ARG A 279 17.44 13.56 -16.82
N ALA A 280 18.17 12.75 -17.57
CA ALA A 280 18.71 13.17 -18.87
C ALA A 280 17.59 13.60 -19.83
N ALA A 281 16.52 12.82 -19.91
CA ALA A 281 15.34 13.14 -20.71
C ALA A 281 14.69 14.49 -20.32
N SER A 282 14.64 14.81 -19.02
CA SER A 282 14.03 16.08 -18.54
C SER A 282 14.77 17.34 -19.00
N VAL A 283 16.01 17.23 -19.46
CA VAL A 283 16.81 18.33 -20.01
C VAL A 283 17.01 18.21 -21.53
N GLY A 284 16.21 17.35 -22.19
CA GLY A 284 16.20 17.22 -23.65
C GLY A 284 17.19 16.20 -24.21
N PHE A 285 17.88 15.43 -23.36
CA PHE A 285 18.75 14.35 -23.81
C PHE A 285 17.98 13.01 -23.79
N ASP A 286 17.18 12.76 -24.83
CA ASP A 286 16.34 11.58 -24.97
C ASP A 286 16.11 11.19 -26.45
N TRP A 287 15.69 9.96 -26.65
CA TRP A 287 15.17 9.47 -27.92
C TRP A 287 13.69 9.86 -28.07
N ASP A 288 13.25 10.17 -29.29
CA ASP A 288 11.84 10.49 -29.55
C ASP A 288 10.89 9.30 -29.34
N SER A 289 11.41 8.06 -29.46
CA SER A 289 10.62 6.85 -29.32
C SER A 289 11.45 5.61 -28.95
N ALA A 290 10.78 4.59 -28.40
CA ALA A 290 11.39 3.29 -28.17
C ALA A 290 11.92 2.64 -29.46
N ALA A 291 11.26 2.86 -30.59
CA ALA A 291 11.70 2.33 -31.88
C ALA A 291 13.05 2.91 -32.33
N GLN A 292 13.35 4.18 -32.01
CA GLN A 292 14.64 4.79 -32.29
C GLN A 292 15.74 4.32 -31.33
N ALA A 293 15.39 4.03 -30.07
CA ALA A 293 16.33 3.51 -29.07
C ALA A 293 16.63 2.01 -29.23
N PHE A 294 15.70 1.23 -29.78
CA PHE A 294 15.79 -0.23 -29.86
C PHE A 294 17.04 -0.75 -30.61
N PRO A 295 17.51 -0.12 -31.75
CA PRO A 295 18.72 -0.54 -32.44
C PRO A 295 19.98 -0.52 -31.56
N LYS A 296 20.01 0.30 -30.50
CA LYS A 296 21.14 0.35 -29.56
C LYS A 296 21.34 -0.97 -28.81
N ILE A 297 20.26 -1.71 -28.51
CA ILE A 297 20.36 -3.07 -27.93
C ILE A 297 21.12 -4.02 -28.90
N ALA A 298 20.86 -3.89 -30.22
CA ALA A 298 21.53 -4.73 -31.20
C ALA A 298 23.01 -4.36 -31.35
N GLU A 299 23.35 -3.08 -31.23
CA GLU A 299 24.72 -2.56 -31.24
C GLU A 299 25.50 -3.13 -30.06
N GLU A 300 25.07 -2.92 -28.84
CA GLU A 300 25.71 -3.42 -27.59
C GLU A 300 25.86 -4.95 -27.59
N ARG A 301 24.84 -5.65 -28.07
CA ARG A 301 24.92 -7.11 -28.27
C ARG A 301 26.01 -7.50 -29.27
N ALA A 302 26.21 -6.73 -30.35
CA ALA A 302 27.23 -7.02 -31.35
C ALA A 302 28.64 -6.77 -30.79
N GLU A 303 28.83 -5.72 -29.99
CA GLU A 303 30.10 -5.39 -29.34
C GLU A 303 30.46 -6.49 -28.30
N LEU A 304 29.51 -6.93 -27.48
CA LEU A 304 29.72 -8.06 -26.60
C LEU A 304 30.06 -9.35 -27.38
N ALA A 305 29.41 -9.62 -28.52
CA ALA A 305 29.67 -10.79 -29.35
C ALA A 305 31.05 -10.75 -30.00
N GLU A 306 31.62 -9.55 -30.29
CA GLU A 306 32.99 -9.42 -30.76
C GLU A 306 34.01 -9.91 -29.74
N LEU A 307 33.83 -9.54 -28.46
CA LEU A 307 34.68 -10.02 -27.36
C LEU A 307 34.72 -11.55 -27.26
N PHE A 308 33.57 -12.20 -27.47
CA PHE A 308 33.51 -13.69 -27.49
C PHE A 308 34.28 -14.26 -28.71
N ARG A 309 34.22 -13.60 -29.89
CA ARG A 309 34.95 -14.00 -31.08
C ARG A 309 36.47 -13.82 -30.93
N GLU A 310 36.91 -12.71 -30.33
CA GLU A 310 38.31 -12.46 -29.98
C GLU A 310 38.86 -13.54 -29.04
N ALA A 311 38.11 -13.88 -27.97
CA ALA A 311 38.48 -14.90 -27.03
C ALA A 311 38.58 -16.30 -27.68
N ALA A 312 37.68 -16.64 -28.59
CA ALA A 312 37.71 -17.89 -29.35
C ALA A 312 38.88 -17.99 -30.30
N GLY A 313 39.27 -16.85 -30.96
CA GLY A 313 40.39 -16.75 -31.89
C GLY A 313 41.77 -16.81 -31.22
N ALA A 314 41.87 -16.46 -29.96
CA ALA A 314 43.10 -16.47 -29.16
C ALA A 314 43.54 -17.86 -28.64
N GLY A 315 42.85 -18.95 -29.03
CA GLY A 315 43.23 -20.32 -28.67
C GLY A 315 42.99 -20.69 -27.18
N ALA A 316 42.34 -19.84 -26.42
CA ALA A 316 41.78 -20.16 -25.09
C ALA A 316 40.56 -21.02 -25.32
N GLY A 317 40.63 -22.30 -25.05
CA GLY A 317 39.68 -23.33 -25.42
C GLY A 317 38.25 -23.04 -25.05
N GLY A 318 37.39 -22.99 -26.08
CA GLY A 318 35.95 -22.91 -25.96
C GLY A 318 35.38 -21.49 -25.77
N PRO A 319 34.05 -21.30 -26.02
CA PRO A 319 33.36 -20.05 -25.72
C PRO A 319 33.60 -19.67 -24.28
N ALA A 320 34.27 -18.57 -24.05
CA ALA A 320 34.83 -18.02 -22.81
C ALA A 320 34.44 -18.87 -21.58
N ALA A 321 35.25 -19.86 -21.22
CA ALA A 321 35.05 -20.63 -19.98
C ALA A 321 34.86 -19.58 -18.90
N ALA A 322 33.72 -19.63 -18.20
CA ALA A 322 33.44 -18.70 -17.13
C ALA A 322 34.69 -18.63 -16.25
N PRO A 323 35.22 -17.44 -15.95
CA PRO A 323 36.42 -17.34 -15.16
C PRO A 323 36.21 -18.09 -13.87
N ALA A 324 37.20 -18.91 -13.48
CA ALA A 324 37.14 -19.72 -12.27
C ALA A 324 36.93 -18.89 -10.99
N ASP A 325 37.14 -17.57 -11.10
CA ASP A 325 36.92 -16.56 -10.09
C ASP A 325 36.00 -15.46 -10.67
N PRO A 326 34.80 -15.23 -10.08
CA PRO A 326 33.88 -14.18 -10.51
C PRO A 326 34.46 -12.76 -10.44
N HIS A 327 35.55 -12.56 -9.69
CA HIS A 327 36.27 -11.28 -9.59
C HIS A 327 37.27 -11.04 -10.74
N HIS A 328 37.41 -11.97 -11.67
CA HIS A 328 38.36 -11.89 -12.79
C HIS A 328 37.71 -11.79 -14.17
N ALA A 329 36.46 -11.32 -14.24
CA ALA A 329 35.83 -11.02 -15.54
C ALA A 329 36.65 -9.92 -16.28
N ASP A 330 36.82 -10.09 -17.57
CA ASP A 330 37.48 -9.06 -18.41
C ASP A 330 36.73 -7.73 -18.26
N PRO A 331 37.37 -6.62 -17.87
CA PRO A 331 36.73 -5.31 -17.72
C PRO A 331 35.93 -4.86 -18.95
N ARG A 332 36.33 -5.29 -20.16
CA ARG A 332 35.58 -4.99 -21.41
C ARG A 332 34.24 -5.74 -21.42
N VAL A 333 34.22 -6.99 -20.98
CA VAL A 333 32.98 -7.77 -20.89
C VAL A 333 32.03 -7.14 -19.85
N ILE A 334 32.57 -6.69 -18.71
CA ILE A 334 31.76 -5.96 -17.70
C ILE A 334 31.16 -4.70 -18.31
N HIS A 335 31.92 -3.95 -19.11
CA HIS A 335 31.47 -2.74 -19.78
C HIS A 335 30.30 -3.04 -20.73
N GLU A 336 30.52 -3.95 -21.71
CA GLU A 336 29.50 -4.26 -22.73
C GLU A 336 28.23 -4.88 -22.15
N VAL A 337 28.34 -5.72 -21.09
CA VAL A 337 27.18 -6.22 -20.37
C VAL A 337 26.43 -5.07 -19.68
N GLY A 338 27.16 -4.12 -19.10
CA GLY A 338 26.58 -2.93 -18.49
C GLY A 338 25.82 -2.08 -19.52
N ASP A 339 26.41 -1.84 -20.69
CA ASP A 339 25.80 -1.02 -21.75
C ASP A 339 24.59 -1.70 -22.39
N LEU A 340 24.61 -3.01 -22.56
CA LEU A 340 23.45 -3.80 -23.00
C LEU A 340 22.28 -3.70 -22.02
N LEU A 341 22.54 -3.81 -20.72
CA LEU A 341 21.52 -3.63 -19.68
C LEU A 341 21.00 -2.18 -19.67
N PHE A 342 21.89 -1.18 -19.78
CA PHE A 342 21.54 0.24 -19.85
C PHE A 342 20.64 0.55 -21.04
N ALA A 343 20.97 0.06 -22.25
CA ALA A 343 20.15 0.21 -23.44
C ALA A 343 18.77 -0.46 -23.29
N THR A 344 18.72 -1.65 -22.68
CA THR A 344 17.48 -2.38 -22.42
C THR A 344 16.58 -1.61 -21.45
N VAL A 345 17.11 -1.06 -20.35
CA VAL A 345 16.38 -0.21 -19.41
C VAL A 345 15.83 1.03 -20.10
N ASN A 346 16.57 1.63 -21.04
CA ASN A 346 16.10 2.80 -21.76
C ASN A 346 14.89 2.49 -22.66
N VAL A 347 14.91 1.37 -23.37
CA VAL A 347 13.77 0.92 -24.17
C VAL A 347 12.55 0.63 -23.25
N ALA A 348 12.74 -0.06 -22.13
CA ALA A 348 11.69 -0.31 -21.15
C ALA A 348 11.06 1.00 -20.66
N ARG A 349 11.89 1.99 -20.30
CA ARG A 349 11.45 3.32 -19.86
C ARG A 349 10.59 4.03 -20.92
N LEU A 350 11.01 4.03 -22.18
CA LEU A 350 10.28 4.64 -23.30
C LEU A 350 8.95 3.92 -23.58
N LEU A 351 8.89 2.61 -23.36
CA LEU A 351 7.67 1.81 -23.41
C LEU A 351 6.80 1.95 -22.15
N LYS A 352 7.23 2.74 -21.15
CA LYS A 352 6.57 2.90 -19.85
C LYS A 352 6.49 1.61 -19.03
N VAL A 353 7.40 0.68 -19.28
CA VAL A 353 7.57 -0.54 -18.49
C VAL A 353 8.55 -0.25 -17.35
N ASP A 354 8.22 -0.72 -16.15
CA ASP A 354 9.17 -0.70 -15.04
C ASP A 354 10.17 -1.86 -15.20
N PRO A 355 11.47 -1.62 -15.37
CA PRO A 355 12.43 -2.68 -15.64
C PRO A 355 12.70 -3.58 -14.43
N GLU A 356 12.60 -3.07 -13.20
CA GLU A 356 12.78 -3.84 -11.96
C GLU A 356 11.63 -4.86 -11.81
N LEU A 357 10.38 -4.37 -11.93
CA LEU A 357 9.19 -5.22 -11.82
C LEU A 357 9.12 -6.22 -12.99
N ALA A 358 9.44 -5.79 -14.22
CA ALA A 358 9.43 -6.67 -15.38
C ALA A 358 10.44 -7.82 -15.27
N LEU A 359 11.64 -7.54 -14.72
CA LEU A 359 12.65 -8.57 -14.51
C LEU A 359 12.28 -9.52 -13.37
N ARG A 360 11.70 -8.98 -12.27
CA ARG A 360 11.17 -9.79 -11.17
C ARG A 360 10.09 -10.75 -11.66
N GLU A 361 9.11 -10.26 -12.41
CA GLU A 361 8.05 -11.08 -12.99
C GLU A 361 8.61 -12.17 -13.92
N ALA A 362 9.65 -11.84 -14.71
CA ALA A 362 10.33 -12.85 -15.54
C ALA A 362 11.00 -13.92 -14.67
N GLY A 363 11.60 -13.53 -13.54
CA GLY A 363 12.15 -14.46 -12.55
C GLY A 363 11.08 -15.37 -11.95
N ASN A 364 9.97 -14.80 -11.51
CA ASN A 364 8.85 -15.57 -10.96
C ASN A 364 8.28 -16.56 -11.99
N ARG A 365 8.14 -16.15 -13.25
CA ARG A 365 7.75 -17.08 -14.34
C ARG A 365 8.77 -18.20 -14.52
N PHE A 366 10.06 -17.90 -14.45
CA PHE A 366 11.11 -18.92 -14.56
C PHE A 366 11.01 -19.94 -13.42
N VAL A 367 10.85 -19.49 -12.17
CA VAL A 367 10.67 -20.38 -11.01
C VAL A 367 9.47 -21.30 -11.22
N ARG A 368 8.29 -20.74 -11.54
CA ARG A 368 7.09 -21.56 -11.79
C ARG A 368 7.31 -22.61 -12.87
N ARG A 369 7.94 -22.23 -13.99
CA ARG A 369 8.18 -23.15 -15.11
C ARG A 369 9.15 -24.25 -14.75
N VAL A 370 10.22 -23.96 -14.03
CA VAL A 370 11.18 -24.97 -13.58
C VAL A 370 10.53 -25.92 -12.58
N THR A 371 9.74 -25.39 -11.63
CA THR A 371 8.98 -26.23 -10.68
C THR A 371 8.02 -27.17 -11.40
N THR A 372 7.20 -26.63 -12.31
CA THR A 372 6.27 -27.45 -13.12
C THR A 372 7.02 -28.47 -14.00
N ALA A 373 8.16 -28.11 -14.56
CA ALA A 373 8.99 -29.02 -15.33
C ALA A 373 9.52 -30.19 -14.48
N ALA A 374 9.97 -29.88 -13.26
CA ALA A 374 10.42 -30.91 -12.31
C ALA A 374 9.27 -31.85 -11.87
N GLU A 375 8.08 -31.30 -11.63
CA GLU A 375 6.86 -32.09 -11.36
C GLU A 375 6.52 -33.04 -12.53
N LEU A 376 6.60 -32.53 -13.77
CA LEU A 376 6.37 -33.31 -14.97
C LEU A 376 7.38 -34.45 -15.16
N ALA A 377 8.63 -34.29 -14.75
CA ALA A 377 9.64 -35.35 -14.74
C ALA A 377 9.32 -36.35 -13.64
N ALA A 378 8.99 -35.91 -12.44
CA ALA A 378 8.61 -36.76 -11.31
C ALA A 378 7.39 -37.63 -11.62
N ASP A 379 6.37 -37.10 -12.30
CA ASP A 379 5.18 -37.85 -12.76
C ASP A 379 5.54 -39.03 -13.70
N ARG A 380 6.73 -38.99 -14.31
CA ARG A 380 7.27 -40.06 -15.15
C ARG A 380 8.29 -40.96 -14.43
N GLY A 381 8.50 -40.71 -13.16
CA GLY A 381 9.48 -41.43 -12.35
C GLY A 381 10.93 -41.02 -12.62
N GLU A 382 11.16 -39.86 -13.23
CA GLU A 382 12.48 -39.31 -13.53
C GLU A 382 12.89 -38.28 -12.46
N ASP A 383 14.13 -38.33 -12.00
CA ASP A 383 14.67 -37.36 -11.07
C ASP A 383 15.25 -36.18 -11.85
N TRP A 384 14.67 -34.98 -11.66
CA TRP A 384 15.05 -33.73 -12.30
C TRP A 384 16.56 -33.44 -12.23
N ALA A 385 17.18 -33.67 -11.07
CA ALA A 385 18.60 -33.41 -10.87
C ALA A 385 19.52 -34.38 -11.63
N SER A 386 19.01 -35.52 -12.04
CA SER A 386 19.75 -36.53 -12.79
C SER A 386 19.63 -36.37 -14.31
N LEU A 387 18.71 -35.54 -14.79
CA LEU A 387 18.51 -35.27 -16.21
C LEU A 387 19.61 -34.40 -16.79
N ASP A 388 19.97 -34.67 -18.03
CA ASP A 388 20.82 -33.75 -18.78
C ASP A 388 20.05 -32.49 -19.20
N LEU A 389 20.77 -31.42 -19.60
CA LEU A 389 20.18 -30.14 -19.95
C LEU A 389 19.14 -30.27 -21.09
N ALA A 390 19.36 -31.15 -22.05
CA ALA A 390 18.43 -31.32 -23.17
C ALA A 390 17.08 -31.90 -22.72
N ALA A 391 17.10 -32.90 -21.83
CA ALA A 391 15.90 -33.46 -21.24
C ALA A 391 15.19 -32.46 -20.31
N GLN A 392 15.96 -31.70 -19.51
CA GLN A 392 15.39 -30.62 -18.68
C GLN A 392 14.70 -29.58 -19.53
N GLU A 393 15.33 -29.12 -20.63
CA GLU A 393 14.75 -28.15 -21.55
C GLU A 393 13.45 -28.65 -22.20
N GLU A 394 13.36 -29.95 -22.54
CA GLU A 394 12.13 -30.56 -23.07
C GLU A 394 10.96 -30.45 -22.06
N TYR A 395 11.22 -30.74 -20.80
CA TYR A 395 10.21 -30.54 -19.74
C TYR A 395 9.86 -29.08 -19.52
N TYR A 396 10.85 -28.18 -19.55
CA TYR A 396 10.65 -26.75 -19.45
C TYR A 396 9.75 -26.22 -20.57
N GLN A 397 9.94 -26.65 -21.82
CA GLN A 397 9.08 -26.24 -22.94
C GLN A 397 7.65 -26.78 -22.78
N ARG A 398 7.47 -27.97 -22.19
CA ARG A 398 6.13 -28.49 -21.85
C ARG A 398 5.45 -27.67 -20.74
N ALA A 399 6.19 -27.28 -19.72
CA ALA A 399 5.69 -26.40 -18.66
C ALA A 399 5.25 -25.04 -19.24
N LYS A 400 6.06 -24.46 -20.12
CA LYS A 400 5.74 -23.20 -20.83
C LYS A 400 4.47 -23.33 -21.68
N ALA A 401 4.27 -24.45 -22.36
CA ALA A 401 3.07 -24.69 -23.15
C ALA A 401 1.78 -24.79 -22.30
N ARG A 402 1.89 -25.28 -21.06
CA ARG A 402 0.74 -25.35 -20.12
C ARG A 402 0.31 -23.96 -19.61
N GLU A 403 1.23 -23.03 -19.45
CA GLU A 403 0.88 -21.64 -19.03
C GLU A 403 0.19 -20.83 -20.14
N GLY A 404 0.36 -21.19 -21.40
CA GLY A 404 -0.20 -20.47 -22.55
C GLY A 404 -1.54 -21.03 -23.05
N SER A 405 -2.08 -22.04 -22.36
CA SER A 405 -3.38 -22.67 -22.64
C SER A 405 -4.41 -22.22 -21.64
#